data_826670d519a69800f02db35baf3fe8e1
#
_entry.id   826670d519a69800f02db35baf3fe8e1
#
_cell.length_a   1.000
_cell.length_b   1.000
_cell.length_c   1.000
_cell.angle_alpha   90.00
_cell.angle_beta   90.00
_cell.angle_gamma   90.00
#
_symmetry.space_group_name_H-M   'P 1'
#
loop_
_entity.id
_entity.type
_entity.pdbx_description
1 polymer ?
#
loop_
_entity_poly.entity_id
_entity_poly.type
_entity_poly.pdbx_seq_one_letter_code
_entity_poly.pdbx_strand_id
1 'polypeptide(L)'
;MSIGGSVQGRFCDSIKGEGMKHSLVCALGLAMALATGSSSAQAPAQVGSQVPGYFRLAVGDFEVTALFDGYNDLSPKLLKGLTQSQIRALLARRSIETPGVQTAFNAFLINTGKQLILVDTGAGQCIGATAGMLWDNMKAAGYEPSQVDTILLTHLHLDHVCGLVDGQQKPVFANATVYAAKAEADYWLDPQALAKAPEGAKPYFKIAQDSTAPYVAAGRFKTFDAGQSPVPGVEATLEAGHTPGSTTYRFTSQGQSILFMGDLVHNLAVQFLHPEVSIGFDVNSQQAIKSRAKVFSDAAVSKTWVTAAHLPFPGIGHIAAEGKHFQWVPVEYGPYKRAAKVPLIE
;
A
#
# COMPACT_ATOMS: atom_id res chain seq x y z
N MET A 1 50.18 -5.96 30.06
CA MET A 1 51.28 -6.77 29.55
C MET A 1 51.39 -6.36 28.08
N SER A 2 52.21 -5.32 27.69
CA SER A 2 53.65 -5.26 27.60
C SER A 2 54.18 -6.38 26.67
N ILE A 3 54.89 -6.14 25.59
CA ILE A 3 56.14 -5.39 25.26
C ILE A 3 56.20 -5.44 23.71
N GLY A 4 56.53 -4.51 22.84
CA GLY A 4 57.72 -3.70 22.86
C GLY A 4 58.81 -4.27 21.95
N GLY A 5 59.29 -3.47 20.96
CA GLY A 5 60.51 -3.84 20.25
C GLY A 5 60.77 -3.00 18.96
N SER A 6 61.40 -1.88 19.14
CA SER A 6 62.06 -1.08 18.09
C SER A 6 63.50 -1.57 17.88
N VAL A 7 64.05 -1.52 16.66
CA VAL A 7 65.50 -1.41 16.45
C VAL A 7 65.78 -0.49 15.27
N GLN A 8 66.52 0.57 15.58
CA GLN A 8 67.27 1.47 14.70
C GLN A 8 68.60 0.81 14.32
N GLY A 9 69.14 1.15 13.14
CA GLY A 9 70.55 0.89 12.79
C GLY A 9 71.02 1.84 11.67
N ARG A 10 71.78 2.83 12.07
CA ARG A 10 72.60 3.69 11.23
C ARG A 10 73.85 2.93 10.75
N PHE A 11 74.48 3.28 9.66
CA PHE A 11 75.85 3.78 9.65
C PHE A 11 76.25 4.38 8.27
N CYS A 12 76.94 5.49 8.33
CA CYS A 12 77.75 6.26 7.43
C CYS A 12 78.95 5.43 6.90
N ASP A 13 79.53 5.72 5.74
CA ASP A 13 80.76 6.48 5.64
C ASP A 13 81.19 6.81 4.19
N SER A 14 81.90 7.89 4.09
CA SER A 14 82.54 8.60 3.05
C SER A 14 83.69 7.87 2.38
N ILE A 15 83.94 8.09 1.07
CA ILE A 15 85.29 8.24 0.50
C ILE A 15 85.28 9.20 -0.70
N LYS A 16 86.19 10.16 -0.63
CA LYS A 16 86.59 11.14 -1.67
C LYS A 16 87.50 10.49 -2.75
N GLY A 17 87.41 11.01 -3.97
CA GLY A 17 88.38 10.73 -4.99
C GLY A 17 88.14 11.57 -6.27
N GLU A 18 89.12 12.42 -6.56
CA GLU A 18 89.20 13.43 -7.64
C GLU A 18 89.29 12.82 -9.04
N GLY A 19 88.80 13.54 -10.04
CA GLY A 19 89.49 13.78 -11.29
C GLY A 19 88.98 13.16 -12.58
N MET A 20 88.60 14.03 -13.41
CA MET A 20 88.94 14.14 -14.86
C MET A 20 87.72 14.35 -15.78
N LYS A 21 87.76 15.44 -16.48
CA LYS A 21 86.85 15.98 -17.49
C LYS A 21 86.80 15.07 -18.72
N HIS A 22 85.57 14.70 -19.12
CA HIS A 22 85.28 14.45 -20.56
C HIS A 22 83.81 14.83 -20.80
N SER A 23 83.60 15.80 -21.70
CA SER A 23 82.33 16.20 -22.27
C SER A 23 81.70 15.04 -23.03
N LEU A 24 80.55 14.64 -22.61
CA LEU A 24 79.64 13.82 -23.42
C LEU A 24 78.27 14.42 -23.42
N VAL A 25 77.82 14.92 -24.57
CA VAL A 25 76.50 15.41 -24.84
C VAL A 25 75.57 14.21 -24.80
N CYS A 26 74.80 14.04 -23.76
CA CYS A 26 73.69 13.08 -23.73
C CYS A 26 72.39 13.83 -23.91
N ALA A 27 71.75 13.57 -25.07
CA ALA A 27 70.39 13.98 -25.37
C ALA A 27 69.42 13.39 -24.34
N LEU A 28 68.81 14.23 -23.51
CA LEU A 28 67.69 13.84 -22.65
C LEU A 28 66.43 13.66 -23.52
N GLY A 29 66.17 12.43 -23.89
CA GLY A 29 64.85 12.02 -24.40
C GLY A 29 63.84 12.04 -23.27
N LEU A 30 63.03 13.07 -23.21
CA LEU A 30 61.87 13.17 -22.28
C LEU A 30 60.77 12.19 -22.75
N ALA A 31 60.80 10.95 -22.28
CA ALA A 31 59.70 10.02 -22.46
C ALA A 31 58.52 10.46 -21.54
N MET A 32 57.63 11.26 -22.09
CA MET A 32 56.30 11.51 -21.47
C MET A 32 55.53 10.21 -21.53
N ALA A 33 55.57 9.41 -20.47
CA ALA A 33 54.61 8.32 -20.24
C ALA A 33 53.21 8.97 -20.02
N LEU A 34 52.41 9.00 -21.08
CA LEU A 34 50.98 9.25 -20.98
C LEU A 34 50.37 8.09 -20.17
N ALA A 35 50.36 8.26 -18.84
CA ALA A 35 49.51 7.44 -17.99
C ALA A 35 48.06 7.80 -18.32
N THR A 36 47.47 7.10 -19.28
CA THR A 36 46.01 7.06 -19.44
C THR A 36 45.47 6.32 -18.26
N GLY A 37 45.28 7.05 -17.14
CA GLY A 37 44.54 6.57 -16.02
C GLY A 37 43.10 6.32 -16.48
N SER A 38 42.77 5.06 -16.74
CA SER A 38 41.40 4.66 -16.89
C SER A 38 40.72 4.98 -15.55
N SER A 39 40.11 6.14 -15.46
CA SER A 39 39.21 6.48 -14.37
C SER A 39 38.05 5.51 -14.45
N SER A 40 38.16 4.37 -13.76
CA SER A 40 37.02 3.49 -13.53
C SER A 40 36.04 4.31 -12.70
N ALA A 41 34.96 4.76 -13.31
CA ALA A 41 33.89 5.42 -12.57
C ALA A 41 33.36 4.42 -11.55
N GLN A 42 33.64 4.65 -10.29
CA GLN A 42 33.10 3.85 -9.21
C GLN A 42 31.58 4.05 -9.19
N ALA A 43 30.82 2.95 -9.17
CA ALA A 43 29.37 3.03 -9.05
C ALA A 43 28.98 3.80 -7.78
N PRO A 44 27.97 4.66 -7.83
CA PRO A 44 27.46 5.34 -6.63
C PRO A 44 26.95 4.31 -5.62
N ALA A 45 26.90 4.69 -4.34
CA ALA A 45 26.32 3.86 -3.30
C ALA A 45 24.85 3.54 -3.61
N GLN A 46 24.41 2.33 -3.24
CA GLN A 46 23.02 1.95 -3.37
C GLN A 46 22.15 2.83 -2.46
N VAL A 47 20.98 3.27 -2.95
CA VAL A 47 20.05 4.12 -2.18
C VAL A 47 19.47 3.35 -0.98
N GLY A 48 19.20 2.05 -1.13
CA GLY A 48 18.79 1.16 -0.03
C GLY A 48 17.38 1.43 0.52
N SER A 49 16.58 2.28 -0.13
CA SER A 49 15.19 2.57 0.24
C SER A 49 14.27 2.46 -0.98
N GLN A 50 12.99 2.12 -0.73
CA GLN A 50 11.98 2.11 -1.77
C GLN A 50 11.57 3.53 -2.15
N VAL A 51 11.12 3.71 -3.39
CA VAL A 51 10.47 4.95 -3.85
C VAL A 51 9.17 5.18 -3.07
N PRO A 52 8.65 6.44 -2.99
CA PRO A 52 7.36 6.70 -2.36
C PRO A 52 6.24 5.84 -2.92
N GLY A 53 5.41 5.30 -2.02
CA GLY A 53 4.33 4.37 -2.34
C GLY A 53 3.05 5.08 -2.75
N TYR A 54 3.05 5.79 -3.88
CA TYR A 54 1.82 6.34 -4.46
C TYR A 54 1.76 6.12 -5.97
N PHE A 55 0.54 5.99 -6.48
CA PHE A 55 0.27 5.82 -7.91
C PHE A 55 -0.98 6.59 -8.29
N ARG A 56 -0.98 7.28 -9.45
CA ARG A 56 -2.10 8.09 -9.91
C ARG A 56 -2.77 7.55 -11.15
N LEU A 57 -4.11 7.61 -11.15
CA LEU A 57 -4.98 7.27 -12.27
C LEU A 57 -6.01 8.39 -12.44
N ALA A 58 -6.24 8.82 -13.69
CA ALA A 58 -7.37 9.67 -14.01
C ALA A 58 -8.62 8.83 -14.28
N VAL A 59 -9.74 9.19 -13.64
CA VAL A 59 -11.08 8.62 -13.89
C VAL A 59 -12.00 9.77 -14.28
N GLY A 60 -12.19 9.98 -15.56
CA GLY A 60 -12.81 11.19 -16.08
C GLY A 60 -12.03 12.43 -15.64
N ASP A 61 -12.67 13.32 -14.89
CA ASP A 61 -12.06 14.53 -14.33
C ASP A 61 -11.48 14.31 -12.93
N PHE A 62 -11.68 13.14 -12.33
CA PHE A 62 -11.16 12.84 -11.01
C PHE A 62 -9.71 12.34 -11.07
N GLU A 63 -8.91 12.79 -10.12
CA GLU A 63 -7.60 12.20 -9.83
C GLU A 63 -7.76 11.18 -8.70
N VAL A 64 -7.44 9.93 -8.98
CA VAL A 64 -7.40 8.86 -7.98
C VAL A 64 -5.94 8.54 -7.68
N THR A 65 -5.54 8.68 -6.41
CA THR A 65 -4.20 8.35 -5.94
C THR A 65 -4.28 7.16 -5.00
N ALA A 66 -3.72 6.02 -5.41
CA ALA A 66 -3.47 4.91 -4.49
C ALA A 66 -2.32 5.29 -3.56
N LEU A 67 -2.47 5.01 -2.27
CA LEU A 67 -1.49 5.24 -1.21
C LEU A 67 -1.17 3.92 -0.53
N PHE A 68 0.09 3.53 -0.56
CA PHE A 68 0.58 2.35 0.15
C PHE A 68 0.80 2.70 1.61
N ASP A 69 0.10 2.02 2.51
CA ASP A 69 0.30 2.19 3.95
C ASP A 69 1.32 1.21 4.51
N GLY A 70 1.45 0.05 3.89
CA GLY A 70 2.35 -0.98 4.35
C GLY A 70 1.90 -2.38 3.97
N TYR A 71 2.38 -3.38 4.71
CA TYR A 71 2.05 -4.78 4.46
C TYR A 71 2.15 -5.61 5.73
N ASN A 72 1.57 -6.81 5.67
CA ASN A 72 1.79 -7.88 6.64
C ASN A 72 1.82 -9.23 5.92
N ASP A 73 2.48 -10.22 6.53
CA ASP A 73 2.47 -11.60 6.04
C ASP A 73 1.31 -12.36 6.65
N LEU A 74 0.27 -12.63 5.84
CA LEU A 74 -0.88 -13.40 6.28
C LEU A 74 -0.66 -14.90 6.10
N SER A 75 -0.98 -15.68 7.15
CA SER A 75 -0.92 -17.13 7.08
C SER A 75 -1.95 -17.68 6.09
N PRO A 76 -1.57 -18.57 5.15
CA PRO A 76 -2.51 -19.25 4.27
C PRO A 76 -3.60 -20.04 5.03
N LYS A 77 -3.39 -20.36 6.29
CA LYS A 77 -4.37 -21.02 7.17
C LYS A 77 -5.62 -20.16 7.44
N LEU A 78 -5.52 -18.86 7.22
CA LEU A 78 -6.67 -17.95 7.33
C LEU A 78 -7.69 -18.17 6.22
N LEU A 79 -7.27 -18.63 5.03
CA LEU A 79 -8.17 -18.95 3.92
C LEU A 79 -8.93 -20.25 4.22
N LYS A 80 -10.27 -20.23 4.05
CA LYS A 80 -11.19 -21.32 4.38
C LYS A 80 -12.00 -21.71 3.15
N GLY A 81 -12.36 -22.98 3.05
CA GLY A 81 -13.17 -23.51 1.93
C GLY A 81 -12.39 -24.45 1.00
N LEU A 82 -11.06 -24.39 1.02
CA LEU A 82 -10.17 -25.35 0.34
C LEU A 82 -9.22 -26.00 1.35
N THR A 83 -8.65 -27.16 0.97
CA THR A 83 -7.60 -27.77 1.77
C THR A 83 -6.32 -26.93 1.72
N GLN A 84 -5.49 -27.01 2.75
CA GLN A 84 -4.21 -26.29 2.79
C GLN A 84 -3.25 -26.70 1.66
N SER A 85 -3.36 -27.93 1.16
CA SER A 85 -2.60 -28.40 0.00
C SER A 85 -3.04 -27.68 -1.28
N GLN A 86 -4.35 -27.56 -1.50
CA GLN A 86 -4.91 -26.82 -2.65
C GLN A 86 -4.52 -25.34 -2.59
N ILE A 87 -4.64 -24.69 -1.42
CA ILE A 87 -4.25 -23.30 -1.23
C ILE A 87 -2.77 -23.11 -1.56
N ARG A 88 -1.89 -23.97 -1.03
CA ARG A 88 -0.46 -23.90 -1.32
C ARG A 88 -0.15 -24.11 -2.81
N ALA A 89 -0.83 -25.02 -3.47
CA ALA A 89 -0.67 -25.23 -4.90
C ALA A 89 -1.05 -23.99 -5.73
N LEU A 90 -2.11 -23.25 -5.32
CA LEU A 90 -2.49 -22.00 -5.96
C LEU A 90 -1.47 -20.88 -5.71
N LEU A 91 -0.94 -20.78 -4.51
CA LEU A 91 0.10 -19.81 -4.15
C LEU A 91 1.40 -20.09 -4.93
N ALA A 92 1.82 -21.35 -5.04
CA ALA A 92 3.02 -21.75 -5.77
C ALA A 92 2.94 -21.41 -7.27
N ARG A 93 1.74 -21.41 -7.88
CA ARG A 93 1.55 -20.95 -9.27
C ARG A 93 1.93 -19.47 -9.47
N ARG A 94 2.05 -18.72 -8.39
CA ARG A 94 2.50 -17.32 -8.39
C ARG A 94 3.85 -17.14 -7.70
N SER A 95 4.62 -18.23 -7.59
CA SER A 95 5.93 -18.26 -6.94
C SER A 95 5.90 -17.79 -5.48
N ILE A 96 4.78 -18.03 -4.79
CA ILE A 96 4.64 -17.73 -3.36
C ILE A 96 4.83 -19.04 -2.60
N GLU A 97 6.02 -19.24 -2.04
CA GLU A 97 6.43 -20.48 -1.34
C GLU A 97 6.71 -20.24 0.16
N THR A 98 6.52 -19.01 0.63
CA THR A 98 6.77 -18.62 2.01
C THR A 98 5.66 -19.11 2.97
N PRO A 99 5.92 -19.20 4.28
CA PRO A 99 4.89 -19.53 5.27
C PRO A 99 3.79 -18.47 5.39
N GLY A 100 4.07 -17.24 4.97
CA GLY A 100 3.14 -16.12 4.91
C GLY A 100 3.00 -15.55 3.50
N VAL A 101 1.88 -14.92 3.21
CA VAL A 101 1.62 -14.22 1.96
C VAL A 101 1.69 -12.73 2.23
N GLN A 102 2.64 -12.03 1.63
CA GLN A 102 2.72 -10.59 1.73
C GLN A 102 1.40 -9.98 1.23
N THR A 103 0.72 -9.28 2.11
CA THR A 103 -0.59 -8.67 1.89
C THR A 103 -0.45 -7.17 2.10
N ALA A 104 -0.72 -6.40 1.07
CA ALA A 104 -0.61 -4.95 1.12
C ALA A 104 -1.75 -4.32 1.93
N PHE A 105 -1.52 -3.10 2.40
CA PHE A 105 -2.53 -2.18 2.92
C PHE A 105 -2.53 -0.95 2.01
N ASN A 106 -3.59 -0.81 1.21
CA ASN A 106 -3.76 0.31 0.30
C ASN A 106 -4.97 1.14 0.73
N ALA A 107 -4.82 2.45 0.73
CA ALA A 107 -5.92 3.40 0.82
C ALA A 107 -5.93 4.28 -0.43
N PHE A 108 -7.01 5.02 -0.65
CA PHE A 108 -7.20 5.72 -1.91
C PHE A 108 -7.70 7.14 -1.69
N LEU A 109 -6.97 8.10 -2.27
CA LEU A 109 -7.31 9.51 -2.23
C LEU A 109 -7.92 9.94 -3.55
N ILE A 110 -9.07 10.59 -3.50
CA ILE A 110 -9.81 11.06 -4.67
C ILE A 110 -9.90 12.58 -4.63
N ASN A 111 -9.24 13.24 -5.57
CA ASN A 111 -9.41 14.66 -5.79
C ASN A 111 -10.43 14.87 -6.91
N THR A 112 -11.59 15.40 -6.55
CA THR A 112 -12.69 15.67 -7.48
C THR A 112 -12.58 17.05 -8.14
N GLY A 113 -11.55 17.83 -7.79
CA GLY A 113 -11.43 19.26 -8.14
C GLY A 113 -12.28 20.19 -7.26
N LYS A 114 -13.12 19.62 -6.38
CA LYS A 114 -13.96 20.35 -5.43
C LYS A 114 -13.76 19.85 -3.98
N GLN A 115 -13.51 18.57 -3.81
CA GLN A 115 -13.30 17.91 -2.54
C GLN A 115 -12.14 16.94 -2.64
N LEU A 116 -11.44 16.77 -1.52
CA LEU A 116 -10.42 15.75 -1.33
C LEU A 116 -10.98 14.67 -0.41
N ILE A 117 -11.27 13.50 -0.97
CA ILE A 117 -11.93 12.39 -0.29
C ILE A 117 -10.93 11.25 -0.13
N LEU A 118 -10.82 10.71 1.09
CA LEU A 118 -9.98 9.54 1.37
C LEU A 118 -10.88 8.33 1.63
N VAL A 119 -10.62 7.21 0.97
CA VAL A 119 -11.25 5.92 1.23
C VAL A 119 -10.27 5.07 2.03
N ASP A 120 -10.64 4.77 3.27
CA ASP A 120 -9.85 4.16 4.33
C ASP A 120 -8.59 4.96 4.71
N THR A 121 -7.97 4.62 5.83
CA THR A 121 -6.86 5.40 6.40
C THR A 121 -5.61 4.57 6.72
N GLY A 122 -5.62 3.29 6.35
CA GLY A 122 -4.51 2.39 6.64
C GLY A 122 -4.44 1.90 8.07
N ALA A 123 -3.42 1.11 8.35
CA ALA A 123 -3.16 0.49 9.65
C ALA A 123 -2.48 1.42 10.65
N GLY A 124 -2.00 2.58 10.20
CA GLY A 124 -1.30 3.52 11.07
C GLY A 124 -0.22 2.82 11.90
N GLN A 125 -0.30 2.94 13.22
CA GLN A 125 0.67 2.33 14.14
C GLN A 125 0.19 0.98 14.74
N CYS A 126 -0.98 0.47 14.34
CA CYS A 126 -1.58 -0.71 14.97
C CYS A 126 -0.89 -2.03 14.62
N ILE A 127 -0.14 -2.09 13.50
CA ILE A 127 0.54 -3.32 13.03
C ILE A 127 2.06 -3.27 13.29
N GLY A 128 2.60 -2.11 13.64
CA GLY A 128 4.02 -1.93 13.91
C GLY A 128 4.83 -1.49 12.68
N ALA A 129 6.10 -1.88 12.60
CA ALA A 129 7.08 -1.27 11.67
C ALA A 129 6.83 -1.53 10.17
N THR A 130 5.93 -2.43 9.81
CA THR A 130 5.63 -2.75 8.41
C THR A 130 4.46 -1.95 7.82
N ALA A 131 3.83 -1.08 8.62
CA ALA A 131 2.71 -0.24 8.21
C ALA A 131 2.85 1.20 8.73
N GLY A 132 1.88 2.06 8.43
CA GLY A 132 1.86 3.47 8.84
C GLY A 132 2.57 4.41 7.89
N MET A 133 2.78 4.00 6.64
CA MET A 133 3.46 4.80 5.61
C MET A 133 2.50 5.72 4.84
N LEU A 134 1.20 5.61 5.07
CA LEU A 134 0.17 6.34 4.32
C LEU A 134 0.39 7.85 4.36
N TRP A 135 0.65 8.42 5.54
CA TRP A 135 0.78 9.87 5.69
C TRP A 135 1.99 10.42 4.94
N ASP A 136 3.13 9.71 5.00
CA ASP A 136 4.35 10.11 4.29
C ASP A 136 4.19 9.94 2.77
N ASN A 137 3.52 8.87 2.33
CA ASN A 137 3.21 8.65 0.92
C ASN A 137 2.19 9.68 0.40
N MET A 138 1.22 10.11 1.23
CA MET A 138 0.31 11.21 0.90
C MET A 138 1.07 12.52 0.70
N LYS A 139 2.00 12.86 1.60
CA LYS A 139 2.86 14.06 1.46
C LYS A 139 3.75 13.97 0.23
N ALA A 140 4.37 12.83 -0.02
CA ALA A 140 5.16 12.61 -1.23
C ALA A 140 4.33 12.73 -2.50
N ALA A 141 3.03 12.40 -2.42
CA ALA A 141 2.06 12.61 -3.50
C ALA A 141 1.61 14.08 -3.63
N GLY A 142 2.04 14.99 -2.76
CA GLY A 142 1.73 16.42 -2.81
C GLY A 142 0.46 16.82 -2.06
N TYR A 143 -0.01 16.00 -1.14
CA TYR A 143 -1.18 16.27 -0.31
C TYR A 143 -0.86 16.20 1.17
N GLU A 144 -1.47 17.08 1.95
CA GLU A 144 -1.38 17.05 3.41
C GLU A 144 -2.67 16.45 4.02
N PRO A 145 -2.57 15.69 5.13
CA PRO A 145 -3.75 15.14 5.80
C PRO A 145 -4.79 16.19 6.18
N SER A 146 -4.37 17.42 6.50
CA SER A 146 -5.26 18.53 6.84
C SER A 146 -6.11 19.04 5.66
N GLN A 147 -5.78 18.65 4.43
CA GLN A 147 -6.54 19.01 3.22
C GLN A 147 -7.70 18.05 2.95
N VAL A 148 -7.76 16.91 3.63
CA VAL A 148 -8.84 15.94 3.45
C VAL A 148 -10.14 16.47 4.03
N ASP A 149 -11.18 16.57 3.20
CA ASP A 149 -12.51 17.05 3.58
C ASP A 149 -13.37 15.92 4.15
N THR A 150 -13.23 14.73 3.57
CA THR A 150 -14.09 13.60 3.84
C THR A 150 -13.30 12.30 3.87
N ILE A 151 -13.59 11.45 4.85
CA ILE A 151 -13.09 10.08 4.91
C ILE A 151 -14.29 9.14 4.82
N LEU A 152 -14.23 8.19 3.90
CA LEU A 152 -15.18 7.12 3.72
C LEU A 152 -14.55 5.81 4.18
N LEU A 153 -15.00 5.26 5.29
CA LEU A 153 -14.52 3.98 5.78
C LEU A 153 -15.32 2.85 5.14
N THR A 154 -14.61 1.91 4.51
CA THR A 154 -15.25 0.71 3.97
C THR A 154 -15.76 -0.17 5.09
N HIS A 155 -15.00 -0.26 6.18
CA HIS A 155 -15.34 -0.93 7.43
C HIS A 155 -14.38 -0.51 8.55
N LEU A 156 -14.56 -1.05 9.76
CA LEU A 156 -13.85 -0.58 10.97
C LEU A 156 -12.78 -1.57 11.47
N HIS A 157 -12.18 -2.39 10.60
CA HIS A 157 -10.99 -3.15 10.97
C HIS A 157 -9.76 -2.24 11.12
N LEU A 158 -8.80 -2.70 11.89
CA LEU A 158 -7.64 -1.93 12.33
C LEU A 158 -6.81 -1.33 11.19
N ASP A 159 -6.66 -2.05 10.10
CA ASP A 159 -5.89 -1.65 8.92
C ASP A 159 -6.66 -0.70 7.96
N HIS A 160 -7.87 -0.29 8.36
CA HIS A 160 -8.67 0.72 7.68
C HIS A 160 -8.89 1.98 8.54
N VAL A 161 -8.81 1.85 9.87
CA VAL A 161 -9.18 2.96 10.78
C VAL A 161 -8.03 3.49 11.63
N CYS A 162 -6.96 2.73 11.85
CA CYS A 162 -5.90 3.16 12.77
C CYS A 162 -5.15 4.42 12.29
N GLY A 163 -5.09 4.67 10.98
CA GLY A 163 -4.52 5.88 10.43
C GLY A 163 -5.34 7.15 10.69
N LEU A 164 -6.54 7.06 11.26
CA LEU A 164 -7.32 8.21 11.71
C LEU A 164 -6.64 9.01 12.81
N VAL A 165 -5.85 8.35 13.65
CA VAL A 165 -5.20 8.95 14.83
C VAL A 165 -3.70 8.70 14.83
N ASP A 166 -2.96 9.62 15.44
CA ASP A 166 -1.53 9.47 15.70
C ASP A 166 -1.27 8.63 16.97
N GLY A 167 0.02 8.42 17.30
CA GLY A 167 0.43 7.68 18.49
C GLY A 167 0.03 8.33 19.83
N GLN A 168 -0.51 9.55 19.79
CA GLN A 168 -1.07 10.25 20.96
C GLN A 168 -2.60 10.29 20.93
N GLN A 169 -3.23 9.49 20.06
CA GLN A 169 -4.69 9.46 19.85
C GLN A 169 -5.27 10.82 19.39
N LYS A 170 -4.48 11.65 18.74
CA LYS A 170 -4.96 12.89 18.13
C LYS A 170 -5.40 12.65 16.70
N PRO A 171 -6.47 13.33 16.24
CA PRO A 171 -6.94 13.19 14.87
C PRO A 171 -5.88 13.69 13.87
N VAL A 172 -5.49 12.85 12.94
CA VAL A 172 -4.53 13.18 11.86
C VAL A 172 -5.19 14.05 10.80
N PHE A 173 -6.43 13.72 10.44
CA PHE A 173 -7.20 14.44 9.43
C PHE A 173 -8.07 15.50 10.12
N ALA A 174 -7.42 16.58 10.56
CA ALA A 174 -8.02 17.56 11.47
C ALA A 174 -9.30 18.24 10.94
N ASN A 175 -9.49 18.31 9.62
CA ASN A 175 -10.64 18.97 8.99
C ASN A 175 -11.68 17.99 8.45
N ALA A 176 -11.36 16.69 8.39
CA ALA A 176 -12.22 15.70 7.75
C ALA A 176 -13.47 15.37 8.56
N THR A 177 -14.58 15.12 7.87
CA THR A 177 -15.72 14.37 8.38
C THR A 177 -15.57 12.91 7.99
N VAL A 178 -15.66 12.01 8.96
CA VAL A 178 -15.52 10.56 8.78
C VAL A 178 -16.90 9.94 8.68
N TYR A 179 -17.09 9.09 7.68
CA TYR A 179 -18.34 8.37 7.47
C TYR A 179 -18.12 6.86 7.48
N ALA A 180 -19.04 6.14 8.11
CA ALA A 180 -19.15 4.70 8.05
C ALA A 180 -20.64 4.31 7.93
N ALA A 181 -20.93 3.11 7.40
CA ALA A 181 -22.29 2.60 7.43
C ALA A 181 -22.78 2.48 8.88
N LYS A 182 -24.06 2.77 9.10
CA LYS A 182 -24.67 2.67 10.44
C LYS A 182 -24.54 1.26 11.02
N ALA A 183 -24.71 0.23 10.19
CA ALA A 183 -24.55 -1.17 10.61
C ALA A 183 -23.12 -1.48 11.10
N GLU A 184 -22.11 -0.80 10.54
CA GLU A 184 -20.72 -0.94 10.95
C GLU A 184 -20.48 -0.28 12.31
N ALA A 185 -20.95 0.96 12.48
CA ALA A 185 -20.84 1.69 13.72
C ALA A 185 -21.62 1.00 14.86
N ASP A 186 -22.85 0.55 14.59
CA ASP A 186 -23.67 -0.16 15.56
C ASP A 186 -23.02 -1.46 16.05
N TYR A 187 -22.21 -2.11 15.22
CA TYR A 187 -21.50 -3.34 15.62
C TYR A 187 -20.21 -3.03 16.39
N TRP A 188 -19.30 -2.25 15.81
CA TRP A 188 -17.96 -2.06 16.35
C TRP A 188 -17.89 -1.03 17.49
N LEU A 189 -18.77 -0.02 17.48
CA LEU A 189 -18.72 1.07 18.46
C LEU A 189 -19.68 0.88 19.63
N ASP A 190 -20.49 -0.19 19.63
CA ASP A 190 -21.38 -0.50 20.76
C ASP A 190 -20.56 -1.11 21.92
N PRO A 191 -20.55 -0.46 23.11
CA PRO A 191 -19.90 -1.01 24.31
C PRO A 191 -20.46 -2.38 24.74
N GLN A 192 -21.74 -2.65 24.46
CA GLN A 192 -22.34 -3.94 24.79
C GLN A 192 -21.86 -5.05 23.86
N ALA A 193 -21.63 -4.74 22.58
CA ALA A 193 -21.03 -5.68 21.63
C ALA A 193 -19.59 -6.02 22.05
N LEU A 194 -18.79 -5.04 22.41
CA LEU A 194 -17.45 -5.24 22.98
C LEU A 194 -17.50 -6.14 24.25
N ALA A 195 -18.41 -5.86 25.17
CA ALA A 195 -18.50 -6.64 26.42
C ALA A 195 -18.83 -8.12 26.17
N LYS A 196 -19.64 -8.41 25.13
CA LYS A 196 -20.07 -9.76 24.75
C LYS A 196 -19.10 -10.46 23.78
N ALA A 197 -18.17 -9.71 23.18
CA ALA A 197 -17.24 -10.27 22.20
C ALA A 197 -16.34 -11.34 22.83
N PRO A 198 -15.96 -12.38 22.07
CA PRO A 198 -14.91 -13.31 22.49
C PRO A 198 -13.63 -12.56 22.82
N GLU A 199 -12.86 -13.04 23.79
CA GLU A 199 -11.63 -12.35 24.27
C GLU A 199 -10.66 -12.04 23.11
N GLY A 200 -10.50 -12.94 22.14
CA GLY A 200 -9.66 -12.71 20.99
C GLY A 200 -10.17 -11.66 20.01
N ALA A 201 -11.44 -11.29 20.07
CA ALA A 201 -12.05 -10.26 19.22
C ALA A 201 -12.09 -8.87 19.89
N LYS A 202 -12.06 -8.81 21.21
CA LYS A 202 -12.14 -7.55 21.99
C LYS A 202 -11.12 -6.49 21.57
N PRO A 203 -9.83 -6.84 21.26
CA PRO A 203 -8.87 -5.85 20.80
C PRO A 203 -9.30 -5.10 19.53
N TYR A 204 -9.97 -5.79 18.60
CA TYR A 204 -10.45 -5.16 17.35
C TYR A 204 -11.55 -4.12 17.62
N PHE A 205 -12.51 -4.45 18.51
CA PHE A 205 -13.53 -3.50 18.95
C PHE A 205 -12.92 -2.28 19.63
N LYS A 206 -11.94 -2.51 20.51
CA LYS A 206 -11.28 -1.42 21.21
C LYS A 206 -10.53 -0.50 20.25
N ILE A 207 -9.82 -1.05 19.28
CA ILE A 207 -9.12 -0.28 18.26
C ILE A 207 -10.09 0.57 17.44
N ALA A 208 -11.21 -0.01 16.99
CA ALA A 208 -12.23 0.73 16.26
C ALA A 208 -12.78 1.91 17.07
N GLN A 209 -13.08 1.68 18.36
CA GLN A 209 -13.57 2.71 19.29
C GLN A 209 -12.52 3.79 19.53
N ASP A 210 -11.27 3.43 19.85
CA ASP A 210 -10.20 4.38 20.15
C ASP A 210 -9.88 5.24 18.91
N SER A 211 -9.79 4.63 17.72
CA SER A 211 -9.45 5.35 16.49
C SER A 211 -10.54 6.34 16.05
N THR A 212 -11.81 6.03 16.32
CA THR A 212 -12.92 6.90 15.93
C THR A 212 -13.28 7.92 17.02
N ALA A 213 -12.91 7.68 18.28
CA ALA A 213 -13.32 8.49 19.43
C ALA A 213 -13.07 10.00 19.27
N PRO A 214 -11.91 10.50 18.78
CA PRO A 214 -11.69 11.92 18.63
C PRO A 214 -12.65 12.59 17.62
N TYR A 215 -13.02 11.84 16.57
CA TYR A 215 -13.98 12.33 15.57
C TYR A 215 -15.40 12.29 16.08
N VAL A 216 -15.78 11.28 16.87
CA VAL A 216 -17.07 11.20 17.56
C VAL A 216 -17.20 12.37 18.54
N ALA A 217 -16.20 12.60 19.38
CA ALA A 217 -16.19 13.70 20.35
C ALA A 217 -16.28 15.09 19.69
N ALA A 218 -15.70 15.24 18.50
CA ALA A 218 -15.78 16.47 17.72
C ALA A 218 -17.05 16.61 16.87
N GLY A 219 -17.98 15.64 16.91
CA GLY A 219 -19.19 15.63 16.06
C GLY A 219 -18.90 15.43 14.56
N ARG A 220 -17.71 14.93 14.24
CA ARG A 220 -17.22 14.71 12.86
C ARG A 220 -17.19 13.24 12.43
N PHE A 221 -17.61 12.32 13.26
CA PHE A 221 -17.94 10.95 12.87
C PHE A 221 -19.44 10.86 12.62
N LYS A 222 -19.82 10.42 11.43
CA LYS A 222 -21.21 10.32 10.98
C LYS A 222 -21.50 8.96 10.38
N THR A 223 -22.75 8.54 10.48
CA THR A 223 -23.22 7.28 9.89
C THR A 223 -24.23 7.55 8.78
N PHE A 224 -24.40 6.58 7.89
CA PHE A 224 -25.42 6.57 6.86
C PHE A 224 -26.11 5.20 6.82
N ASP A 225 -27.38 5.18 6.43
CA ASP A 225 -28.16 3.95 6.26
C ASP A 225 -27.93 3.34 4.88
N ALA A 226 -28.23 2.05 4.76
CA ALA A 226 -28.17 1.33 3.47
C ALA A 226 -29.00 2.05 2.40
N GLY A 227 -28.43 2.22 1.22
CA GLY A 227 -29.07 2.95 0.11
C GLY A 227 -28.93 4.47 0.17
N GLN A 228 -28.32 5.03 1.22
CA GLN A 228 -27.97 6.43 1.30
C GLN A 228 -26.54 6.68 0.86
N SER A 229 -26.28 7.82 0.25
CA SER A 229 -24.92 8.26 -0.06
C SER A 229 -24.47 9.31 0.96
N PRO A 230 -23.31 9.11 1.62
CA PRO A 230 -22.80 10.10 2.57
C PRO A 230 -22.26 11.36 1.87
N VAL A 231 -21.92 11.26 0.60
CA VAL A 231 -21.34 12.36 -0.20
C VAL A 231 -22.04 12.45 -1.54
N PRO A 232 -22.50 13.64 -1.97
CA PRO A 232 -23.13 13.82 -3.27
C PRO A 232 -22.23 13.32 -4.42
N GLY A 233 -22.79 12.50 -5.31
CA GLY A 233 -22.08 11.94 -6.46
C GLY A 233 -21.27 10.68 -6.18
N VAL A 234 -21.26 10.20 -4.94
CA VAL A 234 -20.68 8.91 -4.55
C VAL A 234 -21.81 7.91 -4.29
N GLU A 235 -21.78 6.76 -4.93
CA GLU A 235 -22.69 5.66 -4.64
C GLU A 235 -22.07 4.78 -3.56
N ALA A 236 -22.75 4.62 -2.42
CA ALA A 236 -22.36 3.73 -1.34
C ALA A 236 -23.28 2.50 -1.33
N THR A 237 -22.71 1.32 -1.45
CA THR A 237 -23.46 0.05 -1.44
C THR A 237 -22.99 -0.84 -0.30
N LEU A 238 -23.94 -1.24 0.55
CA LEU A 238 -23.67 -2.17 1.64
C LEU A 238 -23.45 -3.58 1.08
N GLU A 239 -22.26 -4.10 1.25
CA GLU A 239 -21.84 -5.45 0.85
C GLU A 239 -21.40 -6.23 2.09
N ALA A 240 -22.36 -6.42 3.00
CA ALA A 240 -22.13 -7.05 4.29
C ALA A 240 -21.51 -8.46 4.20
N GLY A 241 -20.81 -8.87 5.24
CA GLY A 241 -20.28 -10.22 5.39
C GLY A 241 -18.88 -10.23 5.97
N HIS A 242 -17.92 -9.55 5.35
CA HIS A 242 -16.60 -9.35 5.95
C HIS A 242 -16.77 -8.67 7.32
N THR A 243 -17.49 -7.55 7.34
CA THR A 243 -18.11 -7.00 8.53
C THR A 243 -19.59 -6.74 8.28
N PRO A 244 -20.42 -6.47 9.33
CA PRO A 244 -21.84 -6.23 9.14
C PRO A 244 -22.18 -5.01 8.29
N GLY A 245 -21.29 -4.01 8.29
CA GLY A 245 -21.48 -2.76 7.56
C GLY A 245 -20.47 -2.55 6.43
N SER A 246 -19.77 -3.59 5.99
CA SER A 246 -18.83 -3.48 4.86
C SER A 246 -19.50 -2.82 3.67
N THR A 247 -18.87 -1.75 3.18
CA THR A 247 -19.44 -0.86 2.15
C THR A 247 -18.45 -0.69 1.01
N THR A 248 -18.96 -0.75 -0.21
CA THR A 248 -18.22 -0.36 -1.42
C THR A 248 -18.63 1.06 -1.83
N TYR A 249 -17.69 1.82 -2.37
CA TYR A 249 -17.92 3.18 -2.85
C TYR A 249 -17.63 3.27 -4.34
N ARG A 250 -18.59 3.76 -5.12
CA ARG A 250 -18.42 4.02 -6.55
C ARG A 250 -18.36 5.50 -6.82
N PHE A 251 -17.34 5.93 -7.52
CA PHE A 251 -17.18 7.29 -8.03
C PHE A 251 -17.31 7.28 -9.54
N THR A 252 -18.07 8.23 -10.09
CA THR A 252 -18.31 8.34 -11.52
C THR A 252 -18.04 9.76 -11.99
N SER A 253 -17.24 9.90 -13.05
CA SER A 253 -16.94 11.16 -13.71
C SER A 253 -16.82 10.95 -15.22
N GLN A 254 -17.49 11.78 -16.02
CA GLN A 254 -17.44 11.74 -17.49
C GLN A 254 -17.68 10.33 -18.07
N GLY A 255 -18.63 9.59 -17.49
CA GLY A 255 -18.98 8.23 -17.94
C GLY A 255 -17.95 7.14 -17.55
N GLN A 256 -16.88 7.48 -16.84
CA GLN A 256 -15.93 6.54 -16.29
C GLN A 256 -16.19 6.32 -14.80
N SER A 257 -16.07 5.09 -14.34
CA SER A 257 -16.32 4.75 -12.93
C SER A 257 -15.17 3.97 -12.32
N ILE A 258 -14.97 4.16 -11.02
CA ILE A 258 -14.08 3.36 -10.18
C ILE A 258 -14.83 2.92 -8.92
N LEU A 259 -14.68 1.65 -8.54
CA LEU A 259 -15.30 1.03 -7.38
C LEU A 259 -14.23 0.68 -6.34
N PHE A 260 -14.37 1.21 -5.16
CA PHE A 260 -13.54 0.87 -4.00
C PHE A 260 -14.20 -0.27 -3.25
N MET A 261 -13.54 -1.43 -3.28
CA MET A 261 -14.15 -2.70 -2.82
C MET A 261 -13.85 -3.02 -1.34
N GLY A 262 -12.95 -2.28 -0.68
CA GLY A 262 -12.50 -2.66 0.66
C GLY A 262 -11.98 -4.10 0.70
N ASP A 263 -12.48 -4.86 1.65
CA ASP A 263 -12.05 -6.22 1.97
C ASP A 263 -12.91 -7.33 1.37
N LEU A 264 -13.51 -7.08 0.21
CA LEU A 264 -14.15 -8.15 -0.55
C LEU A 264 -13.14 -9.22 -1.01
N VAL A 265 -11.85 -8.89 -1.07
CA VAL A 265 -10.79 -9.81 -1.47
C VAL A 265 -9.49 -9.52 -0.72
N HIS A 266 -8.82 -10.57 -0.23
CA HIS A 266 -7.55 -10.49 0.49
C HIS A 266 -6.41 -11.22 -0.23
N ASN A 267 -6.73 -12.20 -1.06
CA ASN A 267 -5.70 -13.04 -1.69
C ASN A 267 -5.92 -13.17 -3.19
N LEU A 268 -5.00 -12.58 -3.94
CA LEU A 268 -5.02 -12.57 -5.40
C LEU A 268 -4.93 -13.98 -6.02
N ALA A 269 -4.09 -14.86 -5.43
CA ALA A 269 -3.82 -16.18 -6.00
C ALA A 269 -5.00 -17.15 -5.84
N VAL A 270 -5.83 -16.94 -4.81
CA VAL A 270 -6.85 -17.89 -4.42
C VAL A 270 -8.26 -17.37 -4.71
N GLN A 271 -8.62 -16.17 -4.24
CA GLN A 271 -10.02 -15.74 -4.19
C GLN A 271 -10.59 -15.27 -5.54
N PHE A 272 -9.75 -14.99 -6.55
CA PHE A 272 -10.23 -14.76 -7.91
C PHE A 272 -10.56 -16.07 -8.62
N LEU A 273 -9.76 -17.11 -8.40
CA LEU A 273 -10.01 -18.45 -8.95
C LEU A 273 -11.10 -19.19 -8.15
N HIS A 274 -11.20 -18.91 -6.87
CA HIS A 274 -12.10 -19.55 -5.92
C HIS A 274 -12.83 -18.48 -5.09
N PRO A 275 -13.80 -17.75 -5.67
CA PRO A 275 -14.51 -16.69 -4.95
C PRO A 275 -15.30 -17.18 -3.74
N GLU A 276 -15.54 -18.49 -3.67
CA GLU A 276 -16.15 -19.20 -2.53
C GLU A 276 -15.19 -19.38 -1.32
N VAL A 277 -13.92 -19.03 -1.45
CA VAL A 277 -12.96 -19.10 -0.33
C VAL A 277 -13.12 -17.88 0.55
N SER A 278 -13.49 -18.09 1.81
CA SER A 278 -13.57 -17.04 2.84
C SER A 278 -12.23 -16.84 3.56
N ILE A 279 -12.16 -15.83 4.40
CA ILE A 279 -11.00 -15.58 5.26
C ILE A 279 -11.39 -15.59 6.75
N GLY A 280 -10.46 -15.91 7.63
CA GLY A 280 -10.71 -16.01 9.07
C GLY A 280 -11.10 -14.71 9.76
N PHE A 281 -11.06 -13.58 9.04
CA PHE A 281 -11.50 -12.27 9.51
C PHE A 281 -12.97 -11.97 9.20
N ASP A 282 -13.62 -12.77 8.33
CA ASP A 282 -15.02 -12.57 7.99
C ASP A 282 -15.92 -12.83 9.19
N VAL A 283 -16.70 -11.82 9.61
CA VAL A 283 -17.73 -11.95 10.66
C VAL A 283 -18.83 -12.92 10.22
N ASN A 284 -19.19 -12.90 8.93
CA ASN A 284 -20.11 -13.84 8.31
C ASN A 284 -19.56 -14.30 6.96
N SER A 285 -18.83 -15.41 6.96
CA SER A 285 -18.17 -15.95 5.77
C SER A 285 -19.15 -16.26 4.62
N GLN A 286 -20.34 -16.75 4.91
CA GLN A 286 -21.32 -17.08 3.85
C GLN A 286 -21.82 -15.80 3.16
N GLN A 287 -22.05 -14.75 3.92
CA GLN A 287 -22.47 -13.48 3.37
C GLN A 287 -21.32 -12.81 2.60
N ALA A 288 -20.09 -12.83 3.14
CA ALA A 288 -18.90 -12.30 2.46
C ALA A 288 -18.67 -12.97 1.09
N ILE A 289 -18.84 -14.28 1.00
CA ILE A 289 -18.77 -15.03 -0.27
C ILE A 289 -19.81 -14.53 -1.27
N LYS A 290 -21.07 -14.33 -0.82
CA LYS A 290 -22.15 -13.84 -1.69
C LYS A 290 -21.88 -12.42 -2.19
N SER A 291 -21.48 -11.52 -1.29
CA SER A 291 -21.13 -10.14 -1.63
C SER A 291 -19.96 -10.09 -2.63
N ARG A 292 -18.91 -10.87 -2.39
CA ARG A 292 -17.78 -10.99 -3.33
C ARG A 292 -18.21 -11.48 -4.71
N ALA A 293 -18.96 -12.57 -4.76
CA ALA A 293 -19.40 -13.16 -6.03
C ALA A 293 -20.24 -12.18 -6.84
N LYS A 294 -21.15 -11.45 -6.17
CA LYS A 294 -21.97 -10.41 -6.79
C LYS A 294 -21.10 -9.28 -7.35
N VAL A 295 -20.25 -8.69 -6.52
CA VAL A 295 -19.43 -7.54 -6.91
C VAL A 295 -18.43 -7.91 -8.02
N PHE A 296 -17.82 -9.09 -7.96
CA PHE A 296 -16.93 -9.57 -9.02
C PHE A 296 -17.66 -9.73 -10.34
N SER A 297 -18.88 -10.32 -10.33
CA SER A 297 -19.71 -10.46 -11.52
C SER A 297 -20.09 -9.10 -12.12
N ASP A 298 -20.59 -8.19 -11.29
CA ASP A 298 -20.99 -6.85 -11.72
C ASP A 298 -19.81 -6.04 -12.28
N ALA A 299 -18.65 -6.13 -11.65
CA ALA A 299 -17.43 -5.45 -12.10
C ALA A 299 -16.90 -6.03 -13.42
N ALA A 300 -16.95 -7.35 -13.59
CA ALA A 300 -16.53 -8.00 -14.83
C ALA A 300 -17.43 -7.63 -16.03
N VAL A 301 -18.75 -7.52 -15.80
CA VAL A 301 -19.70 -7.10 -16.84
C VAL A 301 -19.55 -5.61 -17.18
N SER A 302 -19.47 -4.77 -16.17
CA SER A 302 -19.39 -3.30 -16.37
C SER A 302 -18.03 -2.81 -16.83
N LYS A 303 -16.98 -3.63 -16.71
CA LYS A 303 -15.57 -3.26 -16.97
C LYS A 303 -15.14 -1.99 -16.24
N THR A 304 -15.75 -1.73 -15.09
CA THR A 304 -15.38 -0.60 -14.23
C THR A 304 -13.98 -0.78 -13.65
N TRP A 305 -13.27 0.30 -13.38
CA TRP A 305 -12.08 0.23 -12.55
C TRP A 305 -12.48 -0.24 -11.15
N VAL A 306 -11.68 -1.10 -10.57
CA VAL A 306 -11.88 -1.56 -9.19
C VAL A 306 -10.59 -1.37 -8.39
N THR A 307 -10.76 -1.17 -7.09
CA THR A 307 -9.64 -1.15 -6.14
C THR A 307 -9.87 -2.13 -5.01
N ALA A 308 -8.81 -2.64 -4.42
CA ALA A 308 -8.88 -3.47 -3.22
C ALA A 308 -7.71 -3.15 -2.28
N ALA A 309 -8.01 -3.12 -0.98
CA ALA A 309 -7.05 -2.77 0.06
C ALA A 309 -5.87 -3.74 0.12
N HIS A 310 -6.11 -5.03 -0.12
CA HIS A 310 -5.13 -6.11 0.10
C HIS A 310 -4.50 -6.69 -1.15
N LEU A 311 -4.83 -6.15 -2.33
CA LEU A 311 -4.13 -6.56 -3.55
C LEU A 311 -2.76 -5.87 -3.67
N PRO A 312 -1.81 -6.49 -4.40
CA PRO A 312 -0.52 -5.88 -4.63
C PRO A 312 -0.65 -4.44 -5.12
N PHE A 313 0.14 -3.54 -4.51
CA PHE A 313 0.14 -2.12 -4.89
C PHE A 313 0.30 -1.93 -6.41
N PRO A 314 -0.46 -1.02 -7.04
CA PRO A 314 -1.33 0.00 -6.44
C PRO A 314 -2.74 -0.46 -6.08
N GLY A 315 -3.06 -1.75 -6.14
CA GLY A 315 -4.38 -2.26 -5.81
C GLY A 315 -5.50 -1.81 -6.76
N ILE A 316 -5.17 -1.30 -7.93
CA ILE A 316 -6.09 -0.81 -8.97
C ILE A 316 -6.05 -1.73 -10.18
N GLY A 317 -7.20 -2.01 -10.78
CA GLY A 317 -7.28 -2.85 -11.98
C GLY A 317 -8.72 -3.08 -12.45
N HIS A 318 -8.89 -4.14 -13.21
CA HIS A 318 -10.20 -4.65 -13.64
C HIS A 318 -10.39 -6.10 -13.20
N ILE A 319 -11.64 -6.52 -13.14
CA ILE A 319 -12.00 -7.92 -12.99
C ILE A 319 -12.49 -8.43 -14.35
N ALA A 320 -11.91 -9.52 -14.84
CA ALA A 320 -12.37 -10.22 -16.02
C ALA A 320 -13.01 -11.56 -15.62
N ALA A 321 -14.12 -11.92 -16.28
CA ALA A 321 -14.71 -13.23 -16.10
C ALA A 321 -13.94 -14.28 -16.93
N GLU A 322 -13.62 -15.43 -16.33
CA GLU A 322 -12.94 -16.56 -16.96
C GLU A 322 -13.69 -17.87 -16.65
N GLY A 323 -14.70 -18.18 -17.45
CA GLY A 323 -15.59 -19.30 -17.20
C GLY A 323 -16.34 -19.16 -15.88
N LYS A 324 -16.03 -20.03 -14.90
CA LYS A 324 -16.61 -19.99 -13.53
C LYS A 324 -15.75 -19.18 -12.54
N HIS A 325 -14.63 -18.68 -13.00
CA HIS A 325 -13.61 -17.99 -12.20
C HIS A 325 -13.50 -16.53 -12.65
N PHE A 326 -12.68 -15.80 -11.93
CA PHE A 326 -12.36 -14.42 -12.27
C PHE A 326 -10.84 -14.27 -12.39
N GLN A 327 -10.42 -13.27 -13.13
CA GLN A 327 -9.04 -12.85 -13.26
C GLN A 327 -8.90 -11.39 -12.84
N TRP A 328 -7.86 -11.11 -12.09
CA TRP A 328 -7.42 -9.76 -11.84
C TRP A 328 -6.55 -9.26 -12.99
N VAL A 329 -6.94 -8.15 -13.58
CA VAL A 329 -6.17 -7.45 -14.61
C VAL A 329 -5.64 -6.15 -14.00
N PRO A 330 -4.38 -6.11 -13.55
CA PRO A 330 -3.84 -4.93 -12.89
C PRO A 330 -3.74 -3.75 -13.84
N VAL A 331 -3.80 -2.53 -13.28
CA VAL A 331 -3.50 -1.33 -14.03
C VAL A 331 -2.05 -1.35 -14.53
N GLU A 332 -1.83 -0.90 -15.76
CA GLU A 332 -0.49 -0.73 -16.29
C GLU A 332 0.09 0.64 -15.88
N TYR A 333 1.39 0.67 -15.59
CA TYR A 333 2.07 1.94 -15.37
C TYR A 333 2.16 2.72 -16.68
N GLY A 334 1.68 3.96 -16.66
CA GLY A 334 1.66 4.81 -17.82
C GLY A 334 1.53 6.29 -17.44
N PRO A 335 1.37 7.19 -18.42
CA PRO A 335 1.15 8.59 -18.14
C PRO A 335 -0.18 8.79 -17.40
N TYR A 336 -0.21 9.74 -16.47
CA TYR A 336 -1.41 10.09 -15.67
C TYR A 336 -2.67 10.29 -16.53
N LYS A 337 -2.54 10.99 -17.66
CA LYS A 337 -3.57 11.07 -18.71
C LYS A 337 -2.98 10.60 -20.01
N ARG A 338 -3.57 9.58 -20.59
CA ARG A 338 -3.16 9.09 -21.91
C ARG A 338 -3.45 10.17 -22.95
N ALA A 339 -2.50 10.42 -23.85
CA ALA A 339 -2.73 11.33 -24.97
C ALA A 339 -3.94 10.86 -25.81
N ALA A 340 -4.76 11.79 -26.28
CA ALA A 340 -5.95 11.48 -27.09
C ALA A 340 -5.63 10.72 -28.38
N LYS A 341 -4.41 10.90 -28.90
CA LYS A 341 -3.88 10.15 -30.04
C LYS A 341 -2.47 9.67 -29.71
N VAL A 342 -2.30 8.36 -29.60
CA VAL A 342 -1.01 7.69 -29.51
C VAL A 342 -0.79 7.04 -30.86
N PRO A 343 0.35 7.30 -31.55
CA PRO A 343 0.66 6.61 -32.81
C PRO A 343 0.68 5.10 -32.60
N LEU A 344 0.01 4.36 -33.47
CA LEU A 344 0.19 2.92 -33.56
C LEU A 344 1.53 2.67 -34.27
N ILE A 345 2.35 1.81 -33.70
CA ILE A 345 3.54 1.27 -34.37
C ILE A 345 3.09 -0.09 -34.92
N GLU A 346 3.05 -0.23 -36.23
CA GLU A 346 2.71 -1.46 -36.95
C GLU A 346 3.98 -2.25 -37.29
#